data_bd013b7e3c988c609752d0afa636baf6
#
_entry.id   bd013b7e3c988c609752d0afa636baf6
#
_cell.length_a   1.000
_cell.length_b   1.000
_cell.length_c   1.000
_cell.angle_alpha   90.00
_cell.angle_beta   90.00
_cell.angle_gamma   90.00
#
_symmetry.space_group_name_H-M   'P 1'
#
loop_
_entity.id
_entity.type
_entity.pdbx_description
1 polymer ?
#
loop_
_entity_poly.entity_id
_entity_poly.type
_entity_poly.pdbx_seq_one_letter_code
_entity_poly.pdbx_strand_id
1 'polypeptide(L)'
;MAYLGNRPAEAYSAFQKQDFSTSATTSYTLDHPVANQNEIALFINFVRQEPTTAYTASGTTLTLTSATSSSDDMYCIYLGKAVQTVN
;
A
#
# COMPACT_ATOMS: atom_id res chain seq x y z
N MET A 1 29.19 -10.59 -4.67
CA MET A 1 29.08 -10.17 -4.36
C MET A 1 28.77 -10.11 -3.76
N ALA A 2 28.91 -10.15 -3.29
CA ALA A 2 28.68 -9.90 -2.70
C ALA A 2 28.61 -9.47 -2.28
N TYR A 3 28.95 -9.35 -2.11
CA TYR A 3 28.89 -8.75 -1.83
C TYR A 3 28.63 -8.29 -1.31
N LEU A 4 28.72 -7.97 -1.07
CA LEU A 4 28.46 -7.34 -0.68
C LEU A 4 27.66 -7.06 -0.46
N GLY A 5 27.86 -7.26 -0.44
CA GLY A 5 26.96 -6.67 -0.61
C GLY A 5 25.66 -6.67 -0.07
N ASN A 6 25.11 -7.29 0.16
CA ASN A 6 23.95 -7.24 0.75
C ASN A 6 23.75 -6.30 1.82
N ARG A 7 24.69 -5.68 2.33
CA ARG A 7 24.55 -4.73 3.37
C ARG A 7 23.74 -3.56 2.98
N PRO A 8 23.90 -2.98 1.81
CA PRO A 8 23.04 -1.89 1.39
C PRO A 8 21.58 -2.28 1.38
N ALA A 9 21.29 -3.51 1.00
CA ALA A 9 19.90 -3.92 0.98
C ALA A 9 19.30 -3.90 2.37
N GLU A 10 20.11 -4.15 3.38
CA GLU A 10 19.60 -4.10 4.73
C GLU A 10 19.43 -2.68 5.22
N ALA A 11 20.22 -1.76 4.70
CA ALA A 11 20.10 -0.38 5.10
C ALA A 11 18.83 0.25 4.57
N TYR A 12 18.30 -0.25 3.47
CA TYR A 12 17.06 0.26 2.94
C TYR A 12 15.91 -0.52 3.50
N SER A 13 14.86 0.17 3.84
CA SER A 13 13.60 -0.52 4.02
C SER A 13 13.02 -0.74 2.66
N ALA A 14 12.93 -1.96 2.25
CA ALA A 14 12.32 -2.26 0.97
C ALA A 14 10.87 -1.83 1.01
N PHE A 15 10.42 -1.22 -0.06
CA PHE A 15 9.00 -0.93 -0.21
C PHE A 15 8.29 -2.25 -0.41
N GLN A 16 7.22 -2.45 0.31
CA GLN A 16 6.49 -3.69 0.27
C GLN A 16 5.23 -3.53 -0.56
N LYS A 17 4.89 -4.60 -1.24
CA LYS A 17 3.72 -4.64 -2.08
C LYS A 17 2.68 -5.53 -1.42
N GLN A 18 1.44 -5.14 -1.50
CA GLN A 18 0.34 -5.97 -1.04
C GLN A 18 -0.66 -6.13 -2.18
N ASP A 19 -0.97 -7.36 -2.54
CA ASP A 19 -2.01 -7.64 -3.51
C ASP A 19 -3.33 -7.86 -2.79
N PHE A 20 -4.41 -7.37 -3.38
CA PHE A 20 -5.72 -7.50 -2.80
C PHE A 20 -6.57 -8.46 -3.62
N SER A 21 -7.35 -9.27 -2.93
CA SER A 21 -8.37 -10.08 -3.59
C SER A 21 -9.60 -9.20 -3.74
N THR A 22 -9.86 -8.76 -4.96
CA THR A 22 -10.92 -7.77 -5.19
C THR A 22 -12.29 -8.41 -5.22
N SER A 23 -13.27 -7.63 -4.80
CA SER A 23 -14.66 -8.04 -4.83
C SER A 23 -15.49 -6.76 -4.90
N ALA A 24 -16.80 -6.89 -4.86
CA ALA A 24 -17.68 -5.74 -4.98
C ALA A 24 -17.78 -5.03 -3.62
N THR A 25 -16.69 -4.45 -3.17
CA THR A 25 -16.64 -3.80 -1.87
C THR A 25 -15.74 -2.58 -1.94
N THR A 26 -15.90 -1.67 -0.99
CA THR A 26 -15.04 -0.50 -0.83
C THR A 26 -14.09 -0.64 0.34
N SER A 27 -14.20 -1.69 1.15
CA SER A 27 -13.42 -1.79 2.38
C SER A 27 -12.44 -2.95 2.27
N TYR A 28 -11.17 -2.66 2.54
CA TYR A 28 -10.11 -3.64 2.49
C TYR A 28 -9.22 -3.50 3.70
N THR A 29 -8.48 -4.55 4.01
CA THR A 29 -7.57 -4.56 5.15
C THR A 29 -6.15 -4.53 4.66
N LEU A 30 -5.37 -3.59 5.21
CA LEU A 30 -3.95 -3.47 4.91
C LEU A 30 -3.16 -4.41 5.80
N ASP A 31 -2.06 -4.94 5.25
CA ASP A 31 -1.17 -5.79 6.03
C ASP A 31 -0.36 -5.00 7.03
N HIS A 32 -0.14 -3.71 6.77
CA HIS A 32 0.65 -2.85 7.64
C HIS A 32 -0.13 -1.59 7.94
N PRO A 33 -0.06 -1.09 9.18
CA PRO A 33 -0.78 0.13 9.51
C PRO A 33 -0.14 1.35 8.86
N VAL A 34 -0.98 2.31 8.51
CA VAL A 34 -0.53 3.58 7.95
C VAL A 34 -1.19 4.71 8.71
N ALA A 35 -0.56 5.87 8.71
CA ALA A 35 -1.15 7.03 9.34
C ALA A 35 -2.25 7.63 8.48
N ASN A 36 -2.06 7.61 7.16
CA ASN A 36 -3.06 8.14 6.24
C ASN A 36 -2.81 7.57 4.86
N GLN A 37 -3.66 7.93 3.93
CA GLN A 37 -3.65 7.37 2.59
C GLN A 37 -2.44 7.79 1.77
N ASN A 38 -1.71 8.80 2.20
CA ASN A 38 -0.54 9.24 1.44
C ASN A 38 0.65 8.31 1.63
N GLU A 39 0.56 7.37 2.55
CA GLU A 39 1.67 6.46 2.83
C GLU A 39 1.65 5.22 1.96
N ILE A 40 0.66 5.10 1.09
CA ILE A 40 0.62 3.99 0.13
C ILE A 40 0.36 4.56 -1.26
N ALA A 41 0.81 3.80 -2.27
CA ALA A 41 0.45 4.06 -3.65
C ALA A 41 -0.48 2.94 -4.07
N LEU A 42 -1.73 3.28 -4.34
CA LEU A 42 -2.74 2.29 -4.69
C LEU A 42 -2.94 2.27 -6.19
N PHE A 43 -2.96 1.07 -6.75
CA PHE A 43 -3.15 0.88 -8.18
C PHE A 43 -4.33 -0.04 -8.41
N ILE A 44 -5.18 0.32 -9.35
CA ILE A 44 -6.28 -0.54 -9.79
C ILE A 44 -6.14 -0.68 -11.29
N ASN A 45 -5.99 -1.92 -11.76
CA ASN A 45 -5.77 -2.22 -13.17
C ASN A 45 -4.57 -1.44 -13.71
N PHE A 46 -3.52 -1.33 -12.87
CA PHE A 46 -2.26 -0.67 -13.20
C PHE A 46 -2.38 0.85 -13.36
N VAL A 47 -3.48 1.45 -12.91
CA VAL A 47 -3.66 2.89 -12.91
C VAL A 47 -3.55 3.39 -11.48
N ARG A 48 -2.64 4.35 -11.26
CA ARG A 48 -2.45 4.93 -9.93
C ARG A 48 -3.69 5.68 -9.52
N GLN A 49 -4.15 5.43 -8.31
CA GLN A 49 -5.32 6.11 -7.75
C GLN A 49 -4.87 7.35 -6.97
N GLU A 50 -5.69 8.36 -6.97
CA GLU A 50 -5.34 9.60 -6.29
C GLU A 50 -5.74 9.51 -4.82
N PRO A 51 -4.78 9.71 -3.89
CA PRO A 51 -5.10 9.66 -2.47
C PRO A 51 -6.16 10.71 -2.12
N THR A 52 -7.00 10.37 -1.17
CA THR A 52 -8.09 11.20 -0.68
C THR A 52 -9.27 11.24 -1.63
N THR A 53 -9.02 11.42 -2.93
CA THR A 53 -10.11 11.49 -3.91
C THR A 53 -10.64 10.10 -4.22
N ALA A 54 -9.75 9.14 -4.46
CA ALA A 54 -10.16 7.79 -4.85
C ALA A 54 -10.16 6.84 -3.68
N TYR A 55 -9.37 7.10 -2.65
CA TYR A 55 -9.31 6.22 -1.49
C TYR A 55 -8.80 6.97 -0.27
N THR A 56 -9.10 6.43 0.89
CA THR A 56 -8.53 6.89 2.16
C THR A 56 -8.02 5.67 2.91
N ALA A 57 -7.06 5.89 3.81
CA ALA A 57 -6.52 4.82 4.62
C ALA A 57 -6.16 5.36 5.99
N SER A 58 -6.38 4.54 7.00
CA SER A 58 -6.03 4.88 8.37
C SER A 58 -5.89 3.58 9.14
N GLY A 59 -4.78 3.42 9.87
CA GLY A 59 -4.50 2.17 10.52
C GLY A 59 -4.38 1.08 9.48
N THR A 60 -5.13 0.02 9.61
CA THR A 60 -5.14 -1.06 8.62
C THR A 60 -6.39 -1.05 7.76
N THR A 61 -7.15 0.03 7.77
CA THR A 61 -8.39 0.11 6.99
C THR A 61 -8.14 0.93 5.73
N LEU A 62 -8.42 0.33 4.59
CA LEU A 62 -8.38 1.00 3.29
C LEU A 62 -9.81 1.11 2.80
N THR A 63 -10.24 2.33 2.49
CA THR A 63 -11.61 2.58 2.03
C THR A 63 -11.55 3.24 0.67
N LEU A 64 -12.24 2.64 -0.29
CA LEU A 64 -12.31 3.17 -1.66
C LEU A 64 -13.56 4.03 -1.80
N THR A 65 -13.47 5.02 -2.68
CA THR A 65 -14.63 5.85 -3.00
C THR A 65 -15.65 5.06 -3.81
N SER A 66 -15.17 4.18 -4.69
CA SER A 66 -16.05 3.35 -5.51
C SER A 66 -15.64 1.89 -5.34
N ALA A 67 -16.62 1.01 -5.37
CA ALA A 67 -16.36 -0.41 -5.20
C ALA A 67 -15.58 -0.96 -6.39
N THR A 68 -14.72 -1.93 -6.11
CA THR A 68 -14.06 -2.69 -7.16
C THR A 68 -14.96 -3.83 -7.61
N SER A 69 -14.52 -4.54 -8.64
CA SER A 69 -15.18 -5.78 -9.03
C SER A 69 -14.18 -6.92 -8.90
N SER A 70 -14.67 -8.14 -8.93
CA SER A 70 -13.80 -9.30 -8.77
C SER A 70 -12.81 -9.46 -9.92
N SER A 71 -13.05 -8.77 -11.05
CA SER A 71 -12.14 -8.82 -12.18
C SER A 71 -11.08 -7.75 -12.14
N ASP A 72 -11.12 -6.83 -11.15
CA ASP A 72 -10.12 -5.79 -11.04
C ASP A 72 -8.86 -6.35 -10.42
N ASP A 73 -7.71 -5.82 -10.87
CA ASP A 73 -6.41 -6.16 -10.33
C ASP A 73 -5.97 -4.99 -9.47
N MET A 74 -5.94 -5.19 -8.15
CA MET A 74 -5.64 -4.10 -7.24
C MET A 74 -4.46 -4.47 -6.35
N TYR A 75 -3.53 -3.54 -6.21
CA TYR A 75 -2.42 -3.71 -5.29
C TYR A 75 -1.98 -2.35 -4.78
N CYS A 76 -1.24 -2.35 -3.70
CA CYS A 76 -0.63 -1.12 -3.21
C CYS A 76 0.85 -1.35 -2.92
N ILE A 77 1.59 -0.25 -2.95
CA ILE A 77 2.98 -0.21 -2.53
C ILE A 77 3.04 0.66 -1.29
N TYR A 78 3.64 0.15 -0.23
CA TYR A 78 3.83 0.93 0.99
C TYR A 78 5.01 1.86 0.75
N LEU A 79 4.78 3.16 0.80
CA LEU A 79 5.77 4.14 0.39
C LEU A 79 6.78 4.47 1.48
N GLY A 80 6.51 4.04 2.69
CA GLY A 80 7.44 4.26 3.77
C GLY A 80 6.76 4.03 5.08
N LYS A 81 7.56 4.01 6.13
CA LYS A 81 7.03 3.88 7.43
C LYS A 81 6.85 5.18 7.98
N ALA A 82 5.84 5.27 8.65
CA ALA A 82 5.74 6.45 9.46
C ALA A 82 6.81 6.39 10.46
N VAL A 83 7.26 6.70 10.75
CA VAL A 83 8.17 6.48 11.54
C VAL A 83 8.14 6.15 12.85
N GLN A 84 7.92 5.66 12.64
CA GLN A 84 7.79 5.29 13.28
C GLN A 84 8.16 5.35 14.20
N THR A 85 8.26 5.41 14.33
CA THR A 85 8.45 5.50 14.95
C THR A 85 9.05 5.89 15.67
N VAL A 86 9.32 6.37 15.81
CA VAL A 86 9.84 6.78 16.31
C VAL A 86 9.72 6.89 17.30
N ASN A 87 9.58 6.88 17.61
CA ASN A 87 9.43 7.02 18.31
C ASN A 87 9.47 7.06 18.80
#